data_0533d92dadb944e6f62d904b6109ef33
#
_entry.id   0533d92dadb944e6f62d904b6109ef33
#
_cell.length_a   1.000
_cell.length_b   1.000
_cell.length_c   1.000
_cell.angle_alpha   90.00
_cell.angle_beta   90.00
_cell.angle_gamma   90.00
#
_symmetry.space_group_name_H-M   'P 1'
#
loop_
_entity.id
_entity.type
_entity.pdbx_description
1 polymer ?
#
loop_
_entity_poly.entity_id
_entity_poly.type
_entity_poly.pdbx_seq_one_letter_code
_entity_poly.pdbx_strand_id
1 'polypeptide(L)'
;CSATLSTSYNDDAKAADPTTKHAHKANPEVKNTGIGEYSYAGVILGESATAREGVELIGTLIDEQGVYSNDQLIIADNTETWLFAALSGHQWIAMKLTDDVASVNPNISNLNFQVNLNDTENCLHSEGIQTMPEEKGFAKYFKDGQFDVAQTYGASINNTGMGSWARYIQGRDYFMAPLTEGTDYEIVKDKDKDKNDVTLGAMVHEM
;
A
#
# COMPACT_ATOMS: atom_id res chain seq x y z
N CYS A 1 9.88 0.00 15.39
CA CYS A 1 9.46 1.34 15.01
C CYS A 1 8.54 1.27 13.79
N SER A 2 7.54 2.08 13.71
CA SER A 2 6.65 2.14 12.54
C SER A 2 6.59 3.55 11.97
N ALA A 3 6.38 3.66 10.67
CA ALA A 3 6.06 4.90 9.99
C ALA A 3 4.79 4.69 9.17
N THR A 4 3.91 5.67 9.12
CA THR A 4 2.66 5.59 8.39
C THR A 4 2.65 6.59 7.24
N LEU A 5 2.14 6.17 6.10
CA LEU A 5 2.06 6.96 4.88
C LEU A 5 0.71 6.69 4.23
N SER A 6 -0.17 7.66 4.22
CA SER A 6 -1.46 7.55 3.53
C SER A 6 -1.27 7.27 2.05
N THR A 7 -2.04 6.35 1.54
CA THR A 7 -2.01 5.93 0.13
C THR A 7 -3.38 6.15 -0.52
N SER A 8 -3.41 6.10 -1.84
CA SER A 8 -4.66 6.18 -2.59
C SER A 8 -4.96 4.82 -3.22
N TYR A 9 -6.20 4.37 -3.07
CA TYR A 9 -6.69 3.11 -3.63
C TYR A 9 -7.82 3.35 -4.63
N ASN A 10 -8.06 2.38 -5.48
CA ASN A 10 -9.06 2.51 -6.53
C ASN A 10 -10.49 2.58 -6.00
N ASP A 11 -11.40 3.05 -6.84
CA ASP A 11 -12.77 3.28 -6.43
C ASP A 11 -13.58 1.97 -6.30
N ASP A 12 -13.21 0.91 -7.03
CA ASP A 12 -13.85 -0.39 -6.91
C ASP A 12 -13.56 -1.03 -5.55
N ALA A 13 -12.30 -0.97 -5.10
CA ALA A 13 -11.92 -1.44 -3.77
C ALA A 13 -12.63 -0.65 -2.65
N LYS A 14 -12.70 0.68 -2.79
CA LYS A 14 -13.43 1.54 -1.83
C LYS A 14 -14.93 1.27 -1.80
N ALA A 15 -15.54 0.95 -2.94
CA ALA A 15 -16.96 0.64 -3.03
C ALA A 15 -17.28 -0.75 -2.47
N ALA A 16 -16.38 -1.72 -2.68
CA ALA A 16 -16.58 -3.10 -2.24
C ALA A 16 -16.37 -3.27 -0.73
N ASP A 17 -15.37 -2.57 -0.18
CA ASP A 17 -14.99 -2.63 1.23
C ASP A 17 -14.60 -1.21 1.71
N PRO A 18 -15.58 -0.37 2.04
CA PRO A 18 -15.35 1.01 2.40
C PRO A 18 -14.64 1.15 3.74
N THR A 19 -13.78 2.17 3.82
CA THR A 19 -13.17 2.55 5.09
C THR A 19 -14.21 3.04 6.10
N THR A 20 -13.93 2.84 7.38
CA THR A 20 -14.74 3.37 8.46
C THR A 20 -14.61 4.90 8.54
N LYS A 21 -15.49 5.55 9.30
CA LYS A 21 -15.43 7.00 9.48
C LYS A 21 -14.63 7.35 10.72
N HIS A 22 -13.68 8.26 10.57
CA HIS A 22 -12.96 8.83 11.70
C HIS A 22 -13.79 9.91 12.39
N ALA A 23 -13.87 9.87 13.73
CA ALA A 23 -14.46 10.94 14.52
C ALA A 23 -13.62 12.22 14.37
N HIS A 24 -14.27 13.30 13.97
CA HIS A 24 -13.63 14.60 13.75
C HIS A 24 -14.36 15.67 14.56
N LYS A 25 -13.67 16.77 14.92
CA LYS A 25 -14.31 17.90 15.64
C LYS A 25 -15.57 18.45 14.94
N ALA A 26 -15.62 18.34 13.61
CA ALA A 26 -16.77 18.74 12.81
C ALA A 26 -17.92 17.72 12.83
N ASN A 27 -17.64 16.46 13.22
CA ASN A 27 -18.63 15.37 13.25
C ASN A 27 -18.47 14.56 14.56
N PRO A 28 -18.73 15.19 15.72
CA PRO A 28 -18.49 14.56 17.02
C PRO A 28 -19.43 13.37 17.32
N GLU A 29 -20.53 13.25 16.57
CA GLU A 29 -21.47 12.13 16.66
C GLU A 29 -20.96 10.84 16.01
N VAL A 30 -19.94 10.94 15.13
CA VAL A 30 -19.33 9.77 14.51
C VAL A 30 -18.41 9.10 15.52
N LYS A 31 -18.81 7.94 15.98
CA LYS A 31 -17.93 7.07 16.78
C LYS A 31 -16.84 6.53 15.88
N ASN A 32 -15.62 6.63 16.37
CA ASN A 32 -14.46 6.01 15.72
C ASN A 32 -14.62 4.49 15.80
N THR A 33 -14.71 3.82 14.67
CA THR A 33 -14.96 2.38 14.61
C THR A 33 -13.85 1.63 13.89
N GLY A 34 -12.72 2.27 13.61
CA GLY A 34 -11.60 1.66 12.93
C GLY A 34 -10.26 2.13 13.47
N ILE A 35 -9.21 1.50 12.99
CA ILE A 35 -7.80 1.85 13.27
C ILE A 35 -7.22 2.65 12.09
N GLY A 36 -6.18 3.41 12.30
CA GLY A 36 -5.53 4.18 11.23
C GLY A 36 -4.27 4.89 11.71
N GLU A 37 -3.76 5.80 10.91
CA GLU A 37 -2.46 6.45 11.03
C GLU A 37 -2.08 6.84 12.47
N TYR A 38 -2.99 7.46 13.20
CA TYR A 38 -2.70 7.94 14.56
C TYR A 38 -2.62 6.84 15.62
N SER A 39 -3.09 5.63 15.32
CA SER A 39 -3.19 4.52 16.27
C SER A 39 -2.08 3.50 16.11
N TYR A 40 -1.62 3.26 14.89
CA TYR A 40 -0.73 2.14 14.57
C TYR A 40 0.53 2.09 15.42
N ALA A 41 1.30 3.18 15.45
CA ALA A 41 2.57 3.19 16.17
C ALA A 41 2.40 2.93 17.68
N GLY A 42 1.38 3.54 18.30
CA GLY A 42 1.09 3.35 19.72
C GLY A 42 0.72 1.92 20.06
N VAL A 43 -0.13 1.30 19.23
CA VAL A 43 -0.58 -0.08 19.43
C VAL A 43 0.58 -1.07 19.21
N ILE A 44 1.31 -0.96 18.09
CA ILE A 44 2.42 -1.86 17.80
C ILE A 44 3.49 -1.80 18.89
N LEU A 45 3.95 -0.59 19.25
CA LEU A 45 5.03 -0.42 20.22
C LEU A 45 4.62 -0.75 21.65
N GLY A 46 3.33 -0.68 21.95
CA GLY A 46 2.81 -0.99 23.29
C GLY A 46 2.49 -2.47 23.53
N GLU A 47 2.14 -3.20 22.47
CA GLU A 47 1.50 -4.52 22.61
C GLU A 47 2.26 -5.65 21.87
N SER A 48 3.37 -5.35 21.17
CA SER A 48 4.15 -6.36 20.47
C SER A 48 5.64 -6.32 20.82
N ALA A 49 6.27 -7.49 20.88
CA ALA A 49 7.69 -7.64 21.18
C ALA A 49 8.55 -7.80 19.92
N THR A 50 7.97 -8.26 18.81
CA THR A 50 8.64 -8.47 17.53
C THR A 50 7.92 -7.76 16.39
N ALA A 51 8.61 -7.57 15.26
CA ALA A 51 8.00 -6.98 14.08
C ALA A 51 6.84 -7.84 13.56
N ARG A 52 7.00 -9.15 13.52
CA ARG A 52 5.95 -10.08 13.11
C ARG A 52 4.72 -10.02 14.01
N GLU A 53 4.90 -10.03 15.34
CA GLU A 53 3.78 -9.84 16.27
C GLU A 53 3.04 -8.53 16.03
N GLY A 54 3.76 -7.45 15.69
CA GLY A 54 3.17 -6.17 15.35
C GLY A 54 2.34 -6.22 14.07
N VAL A 55 2.80 -6.95 13.05
CA VAL A 55 2.05 -7.20 11.80
C VAL A 55 0.78 -7.98 12.08
N GLU A 56 0.87 -9.09 12.81
CA GLU A 56 -0.26 -9.96 13.15
C GLU A 56 -1.30 -9.23 14.00
N LEU A 57 -0.85 -8.42 14.96
CA LEU A 57 -1.72 -7.60 15.80
C LEU A 57 -2.52 -6.57 14.97
N ILE A 58 -1.85 -5.82 14.11
CA ILE A 58 -2.52 -4.81 13.26
C ILE A 58 -3.44 -5.49 12.25
N GLY A 59 -3.02 -6.60 11.65
CA GLY A 59 -3.86 -7.39 10.76
C GLY A 59 -5.16 -7.82 11.44
N THR A 60 -5.07 -8.42 12.63
CA THR A 60 -6.24 -8.82 13.43
C THR A 60 -7.16 -7.65 13.75
N LEU A 61 -6.60 -6.52 14.15
CA LEU A 61 -7.40 -5.32 14.45
C LEU A 61 -8.11 -4.76 13.21
N ILE A 62 -7.47 -4.83 12.03
CA ILE A 62 -8.09 -4.42 10.77
C ILE A 62 -9.21 -5.40 10.38
N ASP A 63 -8.99 -6.71 10.51
CA ASP A 63 -10.01 -7.71 10.23
C ASP A 63 -11.26 -7.52 11.11
N GLU A 64 -11.08 -7.15 12.39
CA GLU A 64 -12.16 -6.98 13.36
C GLU A 64 -12.85 -5.60 13.29
N GLN A 65 -12.10 -4.53 13.06
CA GLN A 65 -12.58 -3.16 13.27
C GLN A 65 -12.55 -2.31 12.00
N GLY A 66 -11.83 -2.76 10.98
CA GLY A 66 -11.57 -1.99 9.77
C GLY A 66 -10.63 -0.81 9.99
N VAL A 67 -10.34 -0.10 8.90
CA VAL A 67 -9.52 1.12 8.91
C VAL A 67 -10.33 2.34 8.53
N TYR A 68 -9.99 3.50 9.07
CA TYR A 68 -10.52 4.78 8.62
C TYR A 68 -9.62 5.47 7.56
N SER A 69 -8.39 5.00 7.40
CA SER A 69 -7.45 5.47 6.38
C SER A 69 -6.63 4.30 5.83
N ASN A 70 -6.32 4.36 4.54
CA ASN A 70 -5.46 3.38 3.90
C ASN A 70 -4.01 3.86 3.99
N ASP A 71 -3.22 3.18 4.78
CA ASP A 71 -1.86 3.55 5.12
C ASP A 71 -0.88 2.44 4.79
N GLN A 72 0.38 2.81 4.60
CA GLN A 72 1.52 1.91 4.57
C GLN A 72 2.35 2.11 5.84
N LEU A 73 2.86 1.03 6.40
CA LEU A 73 3.71 1.04 7.58
C LEU A 73 4.99 0.26 7.30
N ILE A 74 6.08 0.74 7.89
CA ILE A 74 7.29 -0.06 8.06
C ILE A 74 7.34 -0.49 9.53
N ILE A 75 7.28 -1.79 9.75
CA ILE A 75 7.33 -2.42 11.06
C ILE A 75 8.63 -3.22 11.13
N ALA A 76 9.51 -2.87 12.06
CA ALA A 76 10.84 -3.46 12.13
C ALA A 76 11.29 -3.69 13.57
N ASP A 77 12.05 -4.75 13.76
CA ASP A 77 12.85 -5.01 14.94
C ASP A 77 14.34 -5.20 14.56
N ASN A 78 15.13 -5.85 15.39
CA ASN A 78 16.55 -6.08 15.13
C ASN A 78 16.82 -7.31 14.24
N THR A 79 15.79 -8.03 13.83
CA THR A 79 15.89 -9.29 13.06
C THR A 79 15.17 -9.24 11.72
N GLU A 80 14.11 -8.45 11.61
CA GLU A 80 13.30 -8.41 10.40
C GLU A 80 12.59 -7.06 10.21
N THR A 81 12.24 -6.80 8.96
CA THR A 81 11.50 -5.61 8.54
C THR A 81 10.33 -6.01 7.67
N TRP A 82 9.15 -5.47 7.95
CA TRP A 82 7.93 -5.70 7.20
C TRP A 82 7.40 -4.42 6.60
N LEU A 83 6.99 -4.50 5.32
CA LEU A 83 6.15 -3.48 4.68
C LEU A 83 4.70 -3.93 4.80
N PHE A 84 3.92 -3.19 5.57
CA PHE A 84 2.48 -3.42 5.73
C PHE A 84 1.70 -2.39 4.91
N ALA A 85 0.59 -2.79 4.31
CA ALA A 85 -0.33 -1.91 3.60
C ALA A 85 -1.79 -2.27 3.88
N ALA A 86 -2.57 -1.29 4.34
CA ALA A 86 -4.03 -1.38 4.40
C ALA A 86 -4.61 -1.04 3.03
N LEU A 87 -5.31 -1.98 2.41
CA LEU A 87 -5.72 -1.94 1.00
C LEU A 87 -7.15 -1.44 0.78
N SER A 88 -8.03 -1.68 1.74
CA SER A 88 -9.43 -1.21 1.77
C SER A 88 -9.91 -1.15 3.21
N GLY A 89 -11.20 -1.21 3.48
CA GLY A 89 -11.74 -1.16 4.84
C GLY A 89 -11.20 -2.25 5.77
N HIS A 90 -11.13 -3.50 5.26
CA HIS A 90 -10.69 -4.68 6.01
C HIS A 90 -9.61 -5.49 5.30
N GLN A 91 -9.23 -5.13 4.05
CA GLN A 91 -8.19 -5.86 3.36
C GLN A 91 -6.82 -5.24 3.61
N TRP A 92 -5.83 -6.10 3.84
CA TRP A 92 -4.47 -5.71 4.13
C TRP A 92 -3.46 -6.77 3.64
N ILE A 93 -2.23 -6.36 3.50
CA ILE A 93 -1.10 -7.23 3.19
C ILE A 93 0.15 -6.73 3.93
N ALA A 94 0.99 -7.66 4.34
CA ALA A 94 2.31 -7.37 4.87
C ALA A 94 3.35 -8.28 4.25
N MET A 95 4.49 -7.72 3.88
CA MET A 95 5.58 -8.46 3.25
C MET A 95 6.86 -8.21 4.01
N LYS A 96 7.55 -9.30 4.31
CA LYS A 96 8.90 -9.25 4.87
C LYS A 96 9.88 -8.79 3.80
N LEU A 97 10.63 -7.75 4.11
CA LEU A 97 11.70 -7.25 3.25
C LEU A 97 12.97 -8.05 3.50
N THR A 98 13.64 -8.44 2.43
CA THR A 98 14.93 -9.13 2.51
C THR A 98 16.06 -8.14 2.73
N ASP A 99 17.22 -8.60 3.19
CA ASP A 99 18.37 -7.74 3.56
C ASP A 99 19.01 -7.01 2.37
N ASP A 100 18.71 -7.44 1.15
CA ASP A 100 19.21 -6.87 -0.11
C ASP A 100 18.24 -5.91 -0.79
N VAL A 101 17.11 -5.60 -0.16
CA VAL A 101 16.08 -4.71 -0.70
C VAL A 101 16.18 -3.29 -0.12
N ALA A 102 16.16 -2.30 -1.00
CA ALA A 102 15.89 -0.91 -0.65
C ALA A 102 14.46 -0.56 -1.04
N SER A 103 13.68 -0.03 -0.09
CA SER A 103 12.29 0.33 -0.31
C SER A 103 12.10 1.85 -0.23
N VAL A 104 11.38 2.41 -1.20
CA VAL A 104 11.01 3.84 -1.24
C VAL A 104 9.49 3.94 -1.15
N ASN A 105 9.00 4.42 -0.03
CA ASN A 105 7.57 4.38 0.31
C ASN A 105 6.96 5.78 0.45
N PRO A 106 6.72 6.52 -0.63
CA PRO A 106 5.96 7.77 -0.59
C PRO A 106 4.45 7.49 -0.48
N ASN A 107 3.62 8.54 -0.55
CA ASN A 107 2.16 8.40 -0.48
C ASN A 107 1.57 7.82 -1.81
N ILE A 108 2.02 6.66 -2.19
CA ILE A 108 1.51 5.87 -3.33
C ILE A 108 1.40 4.40 -2.92
N SER A 109 0.56 3.64 -3.62
CA SER A 109 0.59 2.17 -3.50
C SER A 109 1.89 1.65 -4.10
N ASN A 110 2.70 0.97 -3.30
CA ASN A 110 4.06 0.54 -3.66
C ASN A 110 4.19 -0.97 -3.86
N LEU A 111 3.08 -1.67 -4.07
CA LEU A 111 3.03 -3.13 -4.23
C LEU A 111 3.07 -3.54 -5.71
N ASN A 112 3.91 -2.89 -6.51
CA ASN A 112 3.99 -3.10 -7.97
C ASN A 112 4.91 -4.27 -8.38
N PHE A 113 4.98 -5.29 -7.55
CA PHE A 113 5.73 -6.53 -7.78
C PHE A 113 4.87 -7.75 -7.45
N GLN A 114 5.25 -8.89 -8.00
CA GLN A 114 4.56 -10.15 -7.72
C GLN A 114 4.74 -10.56 -6.26
N VAL A 115 3.64 -10.90 -5.61
CA VAL A 115 3.60 -11.36 -4.23
C VAL A 115 3.05 -12.78 -4.21
N ASN A 116 3.78 -13.70 -3.59
CA ASN A 116 3.28 -15.04 -3.36
C ASN A 116 2.40 -15.07 -2.08
N LEU A 117 1.09 -15.01 -2.25
CA LEU A 117 0.14 -15.05 -1.13
C LEU A 117 0.17 -16.38 -0.35
N ASN A 118 0.76 -17.44 -0.90
CA ASN A 118 0.90 -18.73 -0.21
C ASN A 118 2.17 -18.83 0.63
N ASP A 119 3.05 -17.84 0.57
CA ASP A 119 4.28 -17.79 1.39
C ASP A 119 3.98 -17.17 2.76
N THR A 120 3.41 -17.96 3.65
CA THR A 120 3.02 -17.51 5.00
C THR A 120 4.20 -17.15 5.92
N GLU A 121 5.42 -17.42 5.51
CA GLU A 121 6.61 -16.99 6.22
C GLU A 121 6.95 -15.53 5.93
N ASN A 122 6.83 -15.12 4.67
CA ASN A 122 7.25 -13.81 4.18
C ASN A 122 6.10 -12.91 3.72
N CYS A 123 4.88 -13.44 3.65
CA CYS A 123 3.69 -12.69 3.27
C CYS A 123 2.52 -13.05 4.21
N LEU A 124 2.00 -12.05 4.90
CA LEU A 124 0.78 -12.15 5.70
C LEU A 124 -0.28 -11.24 5.09
N HIS A 125 -1.53 -11.65 5.13
CA HIS A 125 -2.60 -10.88 4.50
C HIS A 125 -3.97 -11.25 5.07
N SER A 126 -4.97 -10.39 4.84
CA SER A 126 -6.38 -10.68 5.12
C SER A 126 -6.89 -11.85 4.30
N GLU A 127 -7.81 -12.63 4.86
CA GLU A 127 -8.37 -13.81 4.19
C GLU A 127 -9.06 -13.45 2.86
N GLY A 128 -9.70 -12.29 2.82
CA GLY A 128 -10.46 -11.80 1.65
C GLY A 128 -9.65 -11.09 0.57
N ILE A 129 -8.32 -10.99 0.69
CA ILE A 129 -7.50 -10.15 -0.21
C ILE A 129 -7.69 -10.48 -1.71
N GLN A 130 -7.86 -11.73 -2.06
CA GLN A 130 -8.08 -12.17 -3.44
C GLN A 130 -9.57 -12.47 -3.71
N THR A 131 -10.24 -13.13 -2.78
CA THR A 131 -11.62 -13.62 -2.99
C THR A 131 -12.61 -12.47 -3.11
N MET A 132 -12.47 -11.41 -2.32
CA MET A 132 -13.40 -10.27 -2.41
C MET A 132 -13.33 -9.55 -3.77
N PRO A 133 -12.14 -9.18 -4.31
CA PRO A 133 -12.03 -8.63 -5.66
C PRO A 133 -12.55 -9.57 -6.76
N GLU A 134 -12.35 -10.88 -6.62
CA GLU A 134 -12.88 -11.88 -7.57
C GLU A 134 -14.41 -11.89 -7.57
N GLU A 135 -15.04 -11.98 -6.41
CA GLU A 135 -16.49 -11.95 -6.25
C GLU A 135 -17.13 -10.64 -6.71
N LYS A 136 -16.41 -9.53 -6.57
CA LYS A 136 -16.87 -8.20 -7.00
C LYS A 136 -16.49 -7.86 -8.44
N GLY A 137 -15.69 -8.68 -9.11
CA GLY A 137 -15.38 -8.58 -10.54
C GLY A 137 -14.32 -7.53 -10.90
N PHE A 138 -13.47 -7.11 -9.95
CA PHE A 138 -12.40 -6.15 -10.22
C PHE A 138 -10.98 -6.71 -10.02
N ALA A 139 -10.84 -7.99 -9.69
CA ALA A 139 -9.55 -8.66 -9.57
C ALA A 139 -8.69 -8.53 -10.84
N LYS A 140 -7.41 -8.26 -10.66
CA LYS A 140 -6.41 -8.17 -11.73
C LYS A 140 -5.34 -9.24 -11.54
N TYR A 141 -4.75 -9.66 -12.66
CA TYR A 141 -3.76 -10.72 -12.69
C TYR A 141 -2.60 -10.34 -13.59
N PHE A 142 -1.42 -10.80 -13.25
CA PHE A 142 -0.27 -10.79 -14.13
C PHE A 142 -0.48 -11.73 -15.33
N LYS A 143 0.37 -11.62 -16.35
CA LYS A 143 0.28 -12.46 -17.55
C LYS A 143 0.41 -13.96 -17.30
N ASP A 144 1.09 -14.33 -16.23
CA ASP A 144 1.25 -15.72 -15.78
C ASP A 144 0.10 -16.26 -14.93
N GLY A 145 -0.91 -15.42 -14.67
CA GLY A 145 -2.10 -15.76 -13.90
C GLY A 145 -1.97 -15.57 -12.39
N GLN A 146 -0.85 -15.05 -11.89
CA GLN A 146 -0.74 -14.66 -10.49
C GLN A 146 -1.60 -13.41 -10.19
N PHE A 147 -2.16 -13.36 -8.98
CA PHE A 147 -2.95 -12.23 -8.54
C PHE A 147 -2.09 -10.96 -8.39
N ASP A 148 -2.54 -9.88 -9.00
CA ASP A 148 -1.84 -8.59 -8.98
C ASP A 148 -2.48 -7.66 -7.94
N VAL A 149 -1.87 -7.60 -6.77
CA VAL A 149 -2.35 -6.78 -5.64
C VAL A 149 -2.35 -5.30 -6.01
N ALA A 150 -1.28 -4.83 -6.67
CA ALA A 150 -1.12 -3.43 -7.01
C ALA A 150 -2.17 -2.93 -8.01
N GLN A 151 -2.40 -3.69 -9.09
CA GLN A 151 -3.41 -3.32 -10.07
C GLN A 151 -4.85 -3.52 -9.57
N THR A 152 -5.04 -4.47 -8.66
CA THR A 152 -6.36 -4.73 -8.06
C THR A 152 -6.77 -3.62 -7.10
N TYR A 153 -5.88 -3.22 -6.21
CA TYR A 153 -6.19 -2.28 -5.14
C TYR A 153 -5.67 -0.86 -5.36
N GLY A 154 -4.59 -0.70 -6.12
CA GLY A 154 -3.92 0.58 -6.31
C GLY A 154 -4.76 1.59 -7.08
N ALA A 155 -4.64 2.86 -6.70
CA ALA A 155 -5.20 3.94 -7.48
C ALA A 155 -4.44 4.13 -8.79
N SER A 156 -5.14 4.63 -9.81
CA SER A 156 -4.45 5.06 -11.03
C SER A 156 -3.46 6.18 -10.72
N ILE A 157 -2.43 6.29 -11.55
CA ILE A 157 -1.43 7.36 -11.46
C ILE A 157 -2.07 8.76 -11.45
N ASN A 158 -3.17 8.94 -12.14
CA ASN A 158 -3.90 10.22 -12.22
C ASN A 158 -4.54 10.63 -10.89
N ASN A 159 -4.77 9.69 -9.98
CA ASN A 159 -5.31 9.94 -8.65
C ASN A 159 -4.22 10.09 -7.58
N THR A 160 -2.96 9.94 -7.98
CA THR A 160 -1.80 10.02 -7.08
C THR A 160 -1.11 11.37 -7.30
N GLY A 161 -0.90 12.12 -6.23
CA GLY A 161 -0.28 13.45 -6.32
C GLY A 161 1.13 13.41 -6.92
N MET A 162 1.41 14.34 -7.84
CA MET A 162 2.69 14.45 -8.55
C MET A 162 3.91 14.49 -7.61
N GLY A 163 3.79 15.13 -6.43
CA GLY A 163 4.86 15.16 -5.44
C GLY A 163 5.21 13.80 -4.84
N SER A 164 4.26 12.87 -4.79
CA SER A 164 4.50 11.50 -4.33
C SER A 164 5.30 10.71 -5.36
N TRP A 165 4.95 10.83 -6.62
CA TRP A 165 5.69 10.22 -7.71
C TRP A 165 7.11 10.77 -7.85
N ALA A 166 7.29 12.08 -7.73
CA ALA A 166 8.63 12.69 -7.77
C ALA A 166 9.53 12.13 -6.66
N ARG A 167 9.00 11.96 -5.44
CA ARG A 167 9.74 11.35 -4.33
C ARG A 167 10.08 9.88 -4.60
N TYR A 168 9.15 9.13 -5.18
CA TYR A 168 9.40 7.73 -5.55
C TYR A 168 10.53 7.60 -6.57
N ILE A 169 10.47 8.38 -7.66
CA ILE A 169 11.48 8.36 -8.72
C ILE A 169 12.84 8.78 -8.16
N GLN A 170 12.89 9.88 -7.42
CA GLN A 170 14.15 10.38 -6.84
C GLN A 170 14.80 9.36 -5.89
N GLY A 171 14.00 8.71 -5.03
CA GLY A 171 14.51 7.68 -4.14
C GLY A 171 14.96 6.44 -4.91
N ARG A 172 14.20 6.03 -5.92
CA ARG A 172 14.56 4.92 -6.78
C ARG A 172 15.86 5.18 -7.55
N ASP A 173 16.00 6.35 -8.15
CA ASP A 173 17.22 6.74 -8.88
C ASP A 173 18.46 6.77 -7.98
N TYR A 174 18.26 7.06 -6.68
CA TYR A 174 19.35 7.05 -5.71
C TYR A 174 19.85 5.63 -5.39
N PHE A 175 18.94 4.67 -5.25
CA PHE A 175 19.28 3.30 -4.85
C PHE A 175 19.54 2.35 -6.03
N MET A 176 18.97 2.64 -7.19
CA MET A 176 19.07 1.83 -8.39
C MET A 176 19.89 2.59 -9.44
N ALA A 177 20.52 1.86 -10.36
CA ALA A 177 21.16 2.51 -11.52
C ALA A 177 20.11 3.38 -12.25
N PRO A 178 20.49 4.59 -12.70
CA PRO A 178 19.58 5.45 -13.44
C PRO A 178 18.88 4.67 -14.54
N LEU A 179 17.58 4.89 -14.70
CA LEU A 179 16.81 4.31 -15.81
C LEU A 179 17.47 4.78 -17.12
N THR A 180 18.17 3.89 -17.79
CA THR A 180 18.85 4.19 -19.05
C THR A 180 17.89 4.08 -20.22
N GLU A 181 18.17 4.81 -21.29
CA GLU A 181 17.45 4.73 -22.56
C GLU A 181 17.36 3.26 -23.01
N GLY A 182 16.13 2.73 -23.16
CA GLY A 182 15.90 1.33 -23.53
C GLY A 182 15.39 0.42 -22.40
N THR A 183 15.20 0.93 -21.20
CA THR A 183 14.42 0.20 -20.18
C THR A 183 12.93 0.30 -20.49
N ASP A 184 12.21 -0.80 -20.35
CA ASP A 184 10.76 -0.86 -20.61
C ASP A 184 9.97 -0.10 -19.54
N TYR A 185 9.98 1.22 -19.66
CA TYR A 185 9.09 2.08 -18.88
C TYR A 185 8.35 3.05 -19.80
N GLU A 186 7.11 3.24 -19.51
CA GLU A 186 6.28 4.22 -20.18
C GLU A 186 6.33 5.56 -19.43
N ILE A 187 6.76 6.63 -20.10
CA ILE A 187 6.64 7.98 -19.54
C ILE A 187 5.19 8.41 -19.70
N VAL A 188 4.47 8.39 -18.60
CA VAL A 188 3.11 8.92 -18.57
C VAL A 188 3.19 10.44 -18.51
N LYS A 189 2.72 11.09 -19.56
CA LYS A 189 2.50 12.54 -19.59
C LYS A 189 1.11 12.83 -19.09
N ASP A 190 1.02 13.55 -18.00
CA ASP A 190 -0.24 14.12 -17.54
C ASP A 190 -0.26 15.63 -17.80
N LYS A 191 -1.45 16.19 -17.85
CA LYS A 191 -1.64 17.64 -17.92
C LYS A 191 -1.94 18.14 -16.52
N ASP A 192 -1.16 19.11 -16.08
CA ASP A 192 -1.49 19.84 -14.87
C ASP A 192 -2.83 20.60 -15.01
N LYS A 193 -3.28 21.22 -13.93
CA LYS A 193 -4.52 22.01 -13.94
C LYS A 193 -4.54 23.15 -14.95
N ASP A 194 -3.37 23.61 -15.37
CA ASP A 194 -3.17 24.69 -16.33
C ASP A 194 -2.98 24.15 -17.79
N LYS A 195 -3.17 22.84 -17.97
CA LYS A 195 -3.03 22.11 -19.27
C LYS A 195 -1.60 22.08 -19.82
N ASN A 196 -0.59 22.30 -18.99
CA ASN A 196 0.79 22.09 -19.38
C ASN A 196 1.10 20.59 -19.35
N ASP A 197 1.89 20.12 -20.32
CA ASP A 197 2.36 18.74 -20.31
C ASP A 197 3.40 18.56 -19.19
N VAL A 198 3.02 17.79 -18.17
CA VAL A 198 3.93 17.42 -17.09
C VAL A 198 4.39 15.99 -17.33
N THR A 199 5.68 15.80 -17.40
CA THR A 199 6.25 14.45 -17.45
C THR A 199 6.18 13.85 -16.05
N LEU A 200 5.20 13.01 -15.81
CA LEU A 200 5.10 12.17 -14.61
C LEU A 200 5.92 10.92 -14.89
N GLY A 201 6.81 10.62 -14.00
CA GLY A 201 7.77 9.56 -14.07
C GLY A 201 7.35 8.22 -14.69
N ALA A 202 8.35 7.44 -14.96
CA ALA A 202 8.23 6.17 -15.64
C ALA A 202 7.53 5.12 -14.77
N MET A 203 6.48 4.48 -15.27
CA MET A 203 6.03 3.21 -14.75
C MET A 203 6.97 2.13 -15.27
N VAL A 204 7.65 1.44 -14.37
CA VAL A 204 8.40 0.24 -14.73
C VAL A 204 7.38 -0.90 -14.78
N HIS A 205 7.09 -1.36 -15.96
CA HIS A 205 6.52 -2.67 -16.16
C HIS A 205 7.68 -3.67 -16.08
N GLU A 206 7.95 -4.20 -14.92
CA GLU A 206 8.76 -5.41 -14.87
C GLU A 206 7.89 -6.62 -15.17
N MET A 207 8.48 -7.30 -15.90
CA MET A 207 8.44 -8.50 -16.74
C MET A 207 7.99 -9.71 -15.97
#